data_f78922520a52abb0d3c7141eec4340fb
#
_entry.id   f78922520a52abb0d3c7141eec4340fb
#
_cell.length_a   1.000
_cell.length_b   1.000
_cell.length_c   1.000
_cell.angle_alpha   90.00
_cell.angle_beta   90.00
_cell.angle_gamma   90.00
#
_symmetry.space_group_name_H-M   'P 1'
#
loop_
_entity.id
_entity.type
_entity.pdbx_description
1 polymer ?
#
loop_
_entity_poly.entity_id
_entity_poly.type
_entity_poly.pdbx_seq_one_letter_code
_entity_poly.pdbx_strand_id
1 'polypeptide(L)'
;MSKASSALAQMPPSTIAALGQLGADLAVARLRRKESLKTWAKRIGVSVPTLLRLEAGEPSVSLGVLATALWLIGRDGALATLATPSEDRGALELDVRAAETLGKERVRATAQAKLMRASKRQAQLDDAANTDALRNPKTAPKAPGT
;
A
#
# COMPACT_ATOMS: atom_id res chain seq x y z
N MET A 1 11.62 -32.59 -17.81
CA MET A 1 11.79 -31.91 -16.51
C MET A 1 11.20 -30.50 -16.60
N SER A 2 10.11 -30.27 -15.92
CA SER A 2 9.52 -28.94 -15.86
C SER A 2 10.47 -28.04 -15.08
N LYS A 3 10.98 -27.00 -15.73
CA LYS A 3 11.82 -25.99 -15.10
C LYS A 3 10.99 -25.35 -13.98
N ALA A 4 11.35 -25.56 -12.73
CA ALA A 4 10.70 -24.86 -11.62
C ALA A 4 10.69 -23.37 -11.95
N SER A 5 9.52 -22.74 -11.89
CA SER A 5 9.40 -21.31 -12.16
C SER A 5 10.35 -20.57 -11.23
N SER A 6 11.12 -19.63 -11.75
CA SER A 6 12.04 -18.80 -10.95
C SER A 6 11.30 -18.09 -9.80
N ALA A 7 10.01 -17.82 -9.95
CA ALA A 7 9.15 -17.27 -8.92
C ALA A 7 9.00 -18.20 -7.70
N LEU A 8 8.95 -19.52 -7.91
CA LEU A 8 8.89 -20.48 -6.80
C LEU A 8 10.22 -20.58 -6.04
N ALA A 9 11.35 -20.44 -6.75
CA ALA A 9 12.67 -20.46 -6.14
C ALA A 9 12.96 -19.20 -5.28
N GLN A 10 12.25 -18.11 -5.53
CA GLN A 10 12.41 -16.83 -4.82
C GLN A 10 11.34 -16.59 -3.75
N MET A 11 10.50 -17.60 -3.49
CA MET A 11 9.41 -17.46 -2.51
C MET A 11 9.97 -17.26 -1.09
N PRO A 12 9.52 -16.23 -0.34
CA PRO A 12 9.96 -16.01 1.03
C PRO A 12 9.64 -17.20 1.94
N PRO A 13 10.49 -17.54 2.91
CA PRO A 13 10.25 -18.64 3.85
C PRO A 13 8.92 -18.53 4.62
N SER A 14 8.50 -17.31 4.96
CA SER A 14 7.22 -17.04 5.60
C SER A 14 6.03 -17.43 4.73
N THR A 15 6.12 -17.20 3.42
CA THR A 15 5.07 -17.58 2.45
C THR A 15 5.02 -19.08 2.28
N ILE A 16 6.17 -19.76 2.24
CA ILE A 16 6.24 -21.22 2.19
C ILE A 16 5.60 -21.82 3.44
N ALA A 17 5.91 -21.29 4.62
CA ALA A 17 5.30 -21.74 5.87
C ALA A 17 3.78 -21.52 5.89
N ALA A 18 3.28 -20.39 5.36
CA ALA A 18 1.85 -20.11 5.25
C ALA A 18 1.13 -21.11 4.33
N LEU A 19 1.75 -21.49 3.20
CA LEU A 19 1.21 -22.50 2.31
C LEU A 19 1.19 -23.89 2.97
N GLY A 20 2.23 -24.23 3.73
CA GLY A 20 2.27 -25.48 4.52
C GLY A 20 1.14 -25.54 5.55
N GLN A 21 0.90 -24.44 6.27
CA GLN A 21 -0.19 -24.35 7.23
C GLN A 21 -1.55 -24.46 6.54
N LEU A 22 -1.75 -23.78 5.43
CA LEU A 22 -2.99 -23.86 4.64
C LEU A 22 -3.27 -25.30 4.16
N GLY A 23 -2.24 -26.00 3.66
CA GLY A 23 -2.34 -27.40 3.25
C GLY A 23 -2.71 -28.32 4.40
N ALA A 24 -2.08 -28.16 5.56
CA ALA A 24 -2.38 -28.91 6.77
C ALA A 24 -3.83 -28.67 7.24
N ASP A 25 -4.31 -27.42 7.19
CA ASP A 25 -5.69 -27.07 7.56
C ASP A 25 -6.71 -27.70 6.61
N LEU A 26 -6.40 -27.79 5.30
CA LEU A 26 -7.23 -28.51 4.33
C LEU A 26 -7.28 -30.03 4.63
N ALA A 27 -6.16 -30.65 5.00
CA ALA A 27 -6.13 -32.03 5.42
C ALA A 27 -6.98 -32.28 6.67
N VAL A 28 -6.89 -31.40 7.66
CA VAL A 28 -7.75 -31.44 8.87
C VAL A 28 -9.22 -31.29 8.48
N ALA A 29 -9.55 -30.37 7.58
CA ALA A 29 -10.92 -30.13 7.13
C ALA A 29 -11.51 -31.39 6.43
N ARG A 30 -10.73 -32.10 5.65
CA ARG A 30 -11.09 -33.39 5.04
C ARG A 30 -11.32 -34.47 6.11
N LEU A 31 -10.38 -34.60 7.03
CA LEU A 31 -10.47 -35.63 8.10
C LEU A 31 -11.68 -35.39 9.00
N ARG A 32 -11.99 -34.14 9.35
CA ARG A 32 -13.20 -33.79 10.12
C ARG A 32 -14.50 -34.19 9.40
N ARG A 33 -14.49 -34.23 8.07
CA ARG A 33 -15.58 -34.70 7.23
C ARG A 33 -15.58 -36.23 7.03
N LYS A 34 -14.60 -36.92 7.64
CA LYS A 34 -14.40 -38.36 7.52
C LYS A 34 -14.23 -38.83 6.06
N GLU A 35 -13.66 -37.97 5.23
CA GLU A 35 -13.44 -38.27 3.82
C GLU A 35 -12.05 -38.84 3.56
N SER A 36 -12.00 -39.90 2.75
CA SER A 36 -10.74 -40.50 2.31
C SER A 36 -10.04 -39.61 1.29
N LEU A 37 -8.72 -39.79 1.12
CA LEU A 37 -7.95 -39.12 0.06
C LEU A 37 -8.55 -39.35 -1.33
N LYS A 38 -8.98 -40.59 -1.60
CA LYS A 38 -9.56 -40.97 -2.89
C LYS A 38 -10.87 -40.24 -3.16
N THR A 39 -11.76 -40.16 -2.17
CA THR A 39 -13.05 -39.45 -2.30
C THR A 39 -12.84 -37.97 -2.47
N TRP A 40 -11.97 -37.39 -1.66
CA TRP A 40 -11.68 -35.96 -1.70
C TRP A 40 -11.03 -35.52 -3.01
N ALA A 41 -10.01 -36.26 -3.49
CA ALA A 41 -9.38 -36.05 -4.78
C ALA A 41 -10.38 -36.10 -5.94
N LYS A 42 -11.29 -37.09 -5.93
CA LYS A 42 -12.36 -37.18 -6.92
C LYS A 42 -13.28 -35.97 -6.92
N ARG A 43 -13.64 -35.44 -5.74
CA ARG A 43 -14.50 -34.26 -5.62
C ARG A 43 -13.83 -32.98 -6.12
N ILE A 44 -12.52 -32.85 -5.90
CA ILE A 44 -11.73 -31.73 -6.43
C ILE A 44 -11.46 -31.88 -7.93
N GLY A 45 -11.53 -33.12 -8.46
CA GLY A 45 -11.21 -33.42 -9.86
C GLY A 45 -9.71 -33.58 -10.12
N VAL A 46 -8.96 -34.08 -9.12
CA VAL A 46 -7.50 -34.30 -9.22
C VAL A 46 -7.12 -35.73 -8.84
N SER A 47 -5.87 -36.10 -9.11
CA SER A 47 -5.28 -37.36 -8.63
C SER A 47 -4.96 -37.28 -7.14
N VAL A 48 -4.89 -38.45 -6.47
CA VAL A 48 -4.46 -38.51 -5.05
C VAL A 48 -3.07 -37.93 -4.84
N PRO A 49 -2.05 -38.16 -5.68
CA PRO A 49 -0.76 -37.47 -5.55
C PRO A 49 -0.87 -35.96 -5.60
N THR A 50 -1.72 -35.40 -6.47
CA THR A 50 -1.94 -33.94 -6.53
C THR A 50 -2.60 -33.42 -5.25
N LEU A 51 -3.56 -34.16 -4.69
CA LEU A 51 -4.16 -33.83 -3.41
C LEU A 51 -3.13 -33.85 -2.27
N LEU A 52 -2.26 -34.85 -2.21
CA LEU A 52 -1.20 -34.91 -1.21
C LEU A 52 -0.24 -33.71 -1.31
N ARG A 53 0.08 -33.28 -2.52
CA ARG A 53 0.89 -32.07 -2.75
C ARG A 53 0.18 -30.81 -2.27
N LEU A 54 -1.14 -30.72 -2.51
CA LEU A 54 -1.96 -29.60 -1.99
C LEU A 54 -1.94 -29.59 -0.45
N GLU A 55 -2.17 -30.74 0.19
CA GLU A 55 -2.18 -30.88 1.66
C GLU A 55 -0.78 -30.66 2.28
N ALA A 56 0.28 -30.90 1.51
CA ALA A 56 1.65 -30.54 1.90
C ALA A 56 1.98 -29.06 1.71
N GLY A 57 1.07 -28.26 1.12
CA GLY A 57 1.31 -26.84 0.84
C GLY A 57 2.28 -26.59 -0.30
N GLU A 58 2.39 -27.51 -1.26
CA GLU A 58 3.32 -27.40 -2.36
C GLU A 58 2.91 -26.25 -3.31
N PRO A 59 3.78 -25.26 -3.53
CA PRO A 59 3.41 -24.05 -4.26
C PRO A 59 3.17 -24.24 -5.76
N SER A 60 3.55 -25.40 -6.32
CA SER A 60 3.33 -25.72 -7.73
C SER A 60 1.92 -26.22 -8.04
N VAL A 61 1.10 -26.47 -7.02
CA VAL A 61 -0.31 -26.82 -7.20
C VAL A 61 -1.08 -25.59 -7.71
N SER A 62 -1.94 -25.81 -8.72
CA SER A 62 -2.65 -24.70 -9.33
C SER A 62 -3.62 -24.02 -8.38
N LEU A 63 -3.78 -22.71 -8.55
CA LEU A 63 -4.75 -21.92 -7.79
C LEU A 63 -6.18 -22.46 -7.96
N GLY A 64 -6.54 -22.98 -9.13
CA GLY A 64 -7.85 -23.57 -9.37
C GLY A 64 -8.13 -24.78 -8.48
N VAL A 65 -7.13 -25.64 -8.27
CA VAL A 65 -7.25 -26.81 -7.36
C VAL A 65 -7.45 -26.33 -5.92
N LEU A 66 -6.67 -25.34 -5.48
CA LEU A 66 -6.83 -24.73 -4.15
C LEU A 66 -8.22 -24.09 -4.00
N ALA A 67 -8.68 -23.33 -4.98
CA ALA A 67 -10.00 -22.69 -4.96
C ALA A 67 -11.13 -23.71 -4.83
N THR A 68 -11.05 -24.83 -5.57
CA THR A 68 -12.03 -25.90 -5.48
C THR A 68 -12.02 -26.58 -4.10
N ALA A 69 -10.84 -26.79 -3.53
CA ALA A 69 -10.71 -27.34 -2.18
C ALA A 69 -11.32 -26.41 -1.13
N LEU A 70 -11.09 -25.10 -1.23
CA LEU A 70 -11.68 -24.09 -0.37
C LEU A 70 -13.21 -24.02 -0.52
N TRP A 71 -13.71 -24.13 -1.74
CA TRP A 71 -15.15 -24.21 -2.01
C TRP A 71 -15.80 -25.40 -1.31
N LEU A 72 -15.17 -26.59 -1.38
CA LEU A 72 -15.68 -27.79 -0.71
C LEU A 72 -15.82 -27.64 0.82
N ILE A 73 -15.04 -26.76 1.41
CA ILE A 73 -15.12 -26.46 2.85
C ILE A 73 -15.88 -25.17 3.17
N GLY A 74 -16.47 -24.52 2.14
CA GLY A 74 -17.22 -23.26 2.31
C GLY A 74 -16.34 -22.05 2.64
N ARG A 75 -15.09 -22.02 2.18
CA ARG A 75 -14.12 -20.95 2.44
C ARG A 75 -13.65 -20.23 1.17
N ASP A 76 -14.28 -20.48 0.05
CA ASP A 76 -13.98 -19.85 -1.24
C ASP A 76 -14.16 -18.33 -1.22
N GLY A 77 -15.09 -17.81 -0.44
CA GLY A 77 -15.27 -16.37 -0.23
C GLY A 77 -14.00 -15.66 0.29
N ALA A 78 -13.13 -16.36 1.01
CA ALA A 78 -11.87 -15.81 1.48
C ALA A 78 -10.92 -15.42 0.32
N LEU A 79 -11.03 -16.08 -0.84
CA LEU A 79 -10.21 -15.76 -2.02
C LEU A 79 -10.47 -14.34 -2.53
N ALA A 80 -11.71 -13.88 -2.48
CA ALA A 80 -12.08 -12.55 -2.95
C ALA A 80 -11.46 -11.43 -2.11
N THR A 81 -11.09 -11.72 -0.87
CA THR A 81 -10.57 -10.74 0.09
C THR A 81 -9.07 -10.80 0.31
N LEU A 82 -8.37 -11.82 -0.24
CA LEU A 82 -6.92 -12.00 -0.02
C LEU A 82 -6.05 -10.82 -0.48
N ALA A 83 -6.50 -10.07 -1.48
CA ALA A 83 -5.78 -8.93 -2.04
C ALA A 83 -6.61 -7.64 -1.97
N THR A 84 -7.50 -7.53 -1.00
CA THR A 84 -8.32 -6.34 -0.82
C THR A 84 -7.44 -5.13 -0.53
N PRO A 85 -7.59 -4.01 -1.26
CA PRO A 85 -6.75 -2.82 -1.08
C PRO A 85 -6.73 -2.28 0.35
N SER A 86 -7.83 -2.41 1.09
CA SER A 86 -7.91 -2.00 2.50
C SER A 86 -7.03 -2.82 3.45
N GLU A 87 -6.63 -4.03 3.06
CA GLU A 87 -5.76 -4.91 3.82
C GLU A 87 -4.28 -4.80 3.40
N ASP A 88 -3.99 -4.04 2.35
CA ASP A 88 -2.63 -3.79 1.88
C ASP A 88 -1.95 -2.73 2.75
N ARG A 89 -1.33 -3.18 3.83
CA ARG A 89 -0.62 -2.32 4.79
C ARG A 89 0.52 -1.54 4.14
N GLY A 90 1.18 -2.11 3.15
CA GLY A 90 2.27 -1.43 2.43
C GLY A 90 1.77 -0.23 1.64
N ALA A 91 0.65 -0.38 0.91
CA ALA A 91 0.02 0.71 0.20
C ALA A 91 -0.53 1.78 1.16
N LEU A 92 -1.17 1.38 2.26
CA LEU A 92 -1.68 2.31 3.28
C LEU A 92 -0.55 3.17 3.89
N GLU A 93 0.61 2.58 4.20
CA GLU A 93 1.76 3.34 4.70
C GLU A 93 2.30 4.33 3.67
N LEU A 94 2.35 3.96 2.39
CA LEU A 94 2.76 4.85 1.31
C LEU A 94 1.78 6.00 1.13
N ASP A 95 0.48 5.74 1.19
CA ASP A 95 -0.56 6.75 1.10
C ASP A 95 -0.49 7.75 2.25
N VAL A 96 -0.27 7.29 3.47
CA VAL A 96 -0.07 8.16 4.65
C VAL A 96 1.16 9.05 4.46
N ARG A 97 2.30 8.49 4.06
CA ARG A 97 3.52 9.27 3.80
C ARG A 97 3.34 10.29 2.68
N ALA A 98 2.64 9.92 1.60
CA ALA A 98 2.31 10.83 0.51
C ALA A 98 1.42 11.99 0.99
N ALA A 99 0.39 11.70 1.78
CA ALA A 99 -0.50 12.71 2.35
C ALA A 99 0.24 13.67 3.30
N GLU A 100 1.14 13.16 4.15
CA GLU A 100 1.97 13.98 5.03
C GLU A 100 2.90 14.92 4.23
N THR A 101 3.51 14.41 3.16
CA THR A 101 4.41 15.19 2.30
C THR A 101 3.65 16.32 1.62
N LEU A 102 2.49 16.02 1.02
CA LEU A 102 1.60 17.02 0.40
C LEU A 102 1.12 18.07 1.42
N GLY A 103 0.81 17.63 2.65
CA GLY A 103 0.44 18.54 3.74
C GLY A 103 1.56 19.52 4.07
N LYS A 104 2.80 19.03 4.22
CA LYS A 104 3.99 19.87 4.48
C LYS A 104 4.27 20.86 3.33
N GLU A 105 4.14 20.41 2.08
CA GLU A 105 4.32 21.26 0.90
C GLU A 105 3.28 22.36 0.83
N ARG A 106 2.00 22.08 1.10
CA ARG A 106 0.93 23.09 1.16
C ARG A 106 1.19 24.14 2.22
N VAL A 107 1.63 23.74 3.41
CA VAL A 107 1.98 24.68 4.49
C VAL A 107 3.15 25.56 4.08
N ARG A 108 4.21 25.01 3.48
CA ARG A 108 5.36 25.77 2.99
C ARG A 108 4.95 26.76 1.89
N ALA A 109 4.16 26.33 0.91
CA ALA A 109 3.67 27.18 -0.17
C ALA A 109 2.82 28.34 0.36
N THR A 110 1.94 28.08 1.33
CA THR A 110 1.11 29.10 1.96
C THR A 110 1.97 30.11 2.72
N ALA A 111 2.97 29.65 3.49
CA ALA A 111 3.89 30.52 4.21
C ALA A 111 4.71 31.39 3.26
N GLN A 112 5.22 30.81 2.18
CA GLN A 112 5.99 31.52 1.15
C GLN A 112 5.14 32.57 0.43
N ALA A 113 3.89 32.23 0.06
CA ALA A 113 2.96 33.18 -0.54
C ALA A 113 2.63 34.36 0.39
N LYS A 114 2.49 34.09 1.70
CA LYS A 114 2.29 35.13 2.73
C LYS A 114 3.48 36.08 2.83
N LEU A 115 4.72 35.53 2.82
CA LEU A 115 5.94 36.33 2.84
C LEU A 115 6.07 37.19 1.58
N MET A 116 5.81 36.62 0.39
CA MET A 116 5.83 37.36 -0.87
C MET A 116 4.82 38.52 -0.90
N ARG A 117 3.61 38.28 -0.39
CA ARG A 117 2.59 39.34 -0.28
C ARG A 117 3.02 40.45 0.69
N ALA A 118 3.63 40.07 1.83
CA ALA A 118 4.13 41.04 2.81
C ALA A 118 5.27 41.87 2.22
N SER A 119 6.26 41.30 1.54
CA SER A 119 7.35 42.00 0.91
C SER A 119 6.87 42.93 -0.22
N LYS A 120 5.91 42.47 -1.04
CA LYS A 120 5.31 43.32 -2.08
C LYS A 120 4.57 44.52 -1.51
N ARG A 121 3.84 44.31 -0.40
CA ARG A 121 3.15 45.42 0.31
C ARG A 121 4.14 46.42 0.87
N GLN A 122 5.25 45.96 1.46
CA GLN A 122 6.30 46.84 1.99
C GLN A 122 6.94 47.65 0.87
N ALA A 123 7.32 47.04 -0.24
CA ALA A 123 7.87 47.74 -1.39
C ALA A 123 6.94 48.80 -1.95
N GLN A 124 5.62 48.57 -1.97
CA GLN A 124 4.62 49.54 -2.39
C GLN A 124 4.52 50.73 -1.43
N LEU A 125 4.65 50.48 -0.11
CA LEU A 125 4.65 51.54 0.89
C LEU A 125 5.91 52.41 0.80
N ASP A 126 7.07 51.80 0.58
CA ASP A 126 8.34 52.48 0.42
C ASP A 126 8.37 53.35 -0.85
N ASP A 127 7.80 52.84 -1.96
CA ASP A 127 7.68 53.58 -3.23
C ASP A 127 6.71 54.76 -3.09
N ALA A 128 5.57 54.59 -2.42
CA ALA A 128 4.62 55.65 -2.12
C ALA A 128 5.23 56.74 -1.24
N ALA A 129 5.98 56.37 -0.20
CA ALA A 129 6.67 57.29 0.69
C ALA A 129 7.76 58.12 -0.05
N ASN A 130 8.51 57.46 -0.95
CA ASN A 130 9.53 58.11 -1.77
C ASN A 130 8.91 59.08 -2.77
N THR A 131 7.77 58.72 -3.37
CA THR A 131 7.03 59.58 -4.31
C THR A 131 6.49 60.84 -3.60
N ASP A 132 5.99 60.70 -2.37
CA ASP A 132 5.46 61.81 -1.57
C ASP A 132 6.59 62.77 -1.12
N ALA A 133 7.76 62.25 -0.73
CA ALA A 133 8.96 63.03 -0.40
C ALA A 133 9.47 63.87 -1.59
N LEU A 134 9.39 63.36 -2.81
CA LEU A 134 9.76 64.08 -4.03
C LEU A 134 8.74 65.16 -4.39
N ARG A 135 7.47 64.99 -4.05
CA ARG A 135 6.39 65.91 -4.38
C ARG A 135 6.29 67.07 -3.38
N ASN A 136 6.78 66.89 -2.12
CA ASN A 136 6.70 67.91 -1.08
C ASN A 136 8.01 68.03 -0.24
N PRO A 137 9.09 68.65 -0.76
CA PRO A 137 10.41 68.68 -0.11
C PRO A 137 10.46 69.46 1.20
N LYS A 138 9.35 70.12 1.60
CA LYS A 138 9.30 70.90 2.88
C LYS A 138 9.09 70.05 4.13
N THR A 139 8.81 68.76 3.98
CA THR A 139 8.57 67.80 5.10
C THR A 139 9.75 66.87 5.38
N ALA A 140 10.92 67.07 4.78
CA ALA A 140 12.11 66.27 5.07
C ALA A 140 12.61 66.63 6.52
N PRO A 141 12.89 65.58 7.35
CA PRO A 141 13.42 65.82 8.69
C PRO A 141 14.79 66.49 8.58
N LYS A 142 14.92 67.57 9.29
CA LYS A 142 16.17 68.39 9.39
C LYS A 142 17.22 67.47 10.06
N ALA A 143 18.37 67.29 9.41
CA ALA A 143 19.49 66.57 9.99
C ALA A 143 19.92 67.21 11.31
N PRO A 144 20.29 66.43 12.35
CA PRO A 144 20.82 67.01 13.59
C PRO A 144 22.15 67.66 13.29
N GLY A 145 22.23 69.00 13.57
CA GLY A 145 23.43 69.81 13.43
C GLY A 145 24.52 69.34 14.39
N THR A 146 25.74 69.38 13.92
CA THR A 146 26.99 69.27 14.66
C THR A 146 27.07 70.26 15.85
#